data_5d05dfdc21b2c160de64e776e0551663
#
_entry.id   5d05dfdc21b2c160de64e776e0551663
#
_cell.length_a   1.000
_cell.length_b   1.000
_cell.length_c   1.000
_cell.angle_alpha   90.00
_cell.angle_beta   90.00
_cell.angle_gamma   90.00
#
_symmetry.space_group_name_H-M   'P 1'
#
loop_
_entity.id
_entity.type
_entity.pdbx_description
1 polymer ?
#
loop_
_entity_poly.entity_id
_entity_poly.type
_entity_poly.pdbx_seq_one_letter_code
_entity_poly.pdbx_strand_id
1 'polypeptide(L)'
;MADFIYQEPFPIQEDKTKYRLLTKDYVKVVECDGRKILKVDPAGLELLSKAAYSDVSFYLRAAHLQKLRNILDDPEATDNDKFVAYTMLLNQCVAAEGELPTCQDTGTAICIAHKGEDVWTGADDAECIAKGVYETYKERNLRYSQVVPFTMIDEKNSGTNLPAQIDLYADKGNEYKFLFITKGGGSANKTFLYQQTKALLNEKSLLEFFRSKLMDLGTSACPPYHLAICI
;
A
#
# COMPACT_ATOMS: atom_id res chain seq x y z
N MET A 1 -33.12 18.75 -16.15
CA MET A 1 -31.75 18.84 -15.56
C MET A 1 -31.53 17.51 -14.82
N ALA A 2 -30.33 16.96 -14.88
CA ALA A 2 -30.02 15.78 -14.06
C ALA A 2 -29.92 16.18 -12.58
N ASP A 3 -30.42 15.35 -11.66
CA ASP A 3 -30.29 15.60 -10.24
C ASP A 3 -28.83 15.48 -9.81
N PHE A 4 -28.43 16.24 -8.77
CA PHE A 4 -27.10 16.13 -8.20
C PHE A 4 -26.94 14.79 -7.50
N ILE A 5 -25.97 14.01 -7.95
CA ILE A 5 -25.53 12.75 -7.32
C ILE A 5 -24.06 12.89 -7.00
N TYR A 6 -23.70 12.85 -5.71
CA TYR A 6 -22.31 12.81 -5.30
C TYR A 6 -21.67 11.47 -5.69
N GLN A 7 -20.55 11.54 -6.37
CA GLN A 7 -19.74 10.37 -6.71
C GLN A 7 -18.43 10.43 -5.94
N GLU A 8 -18.26 9.48 -5.07
CA GLU A 8 -17.06 9.35 -4.26
C GLU A 8 -15.90 8.85 -5.13
N PRO A 9 -14.74 9.57 -5.17
CA PRO A 9 -13.63 9.18 -6.04
C PRO A 9 -12.96 7.87 -5.61
N PHE A 10 -12.99 7.54 -4.32
CA PHE A 10 -12.41 6.32 -3.75
C PHE A 10 -13.36 5.69 -2.74
N PRO A 11 -14.45 5.06 -3.20
CA PRO A 11 -15.44 4.46 -2.31
C PRO A 11 -14.81 3.32 -1.51
N ILE A 12 -14.94 3.39 -0.17
CA ILE A 12 -14.52 2.30 0.71
C ILE A 12 -15.55 1.17 0.60
N GLN A 13 -15.10 0.01 0.14
CA GLN A 13 -15.92 -1.19 0.14
C GLN A 13 -15.95 -1.83 1.53
N GLU A 14 -16.85 -2.83 1.72
CA GLU A 14 -16.92 -3.60 2.95
C GLU A 14 -15.55 -4.20 3.30
N ASP A 15 -15.02 -3.84 4.45
CA ASP A 15 -13.73 -4.32 4.93
C ASP A 15 -13.92 -5.64 5.71
N LYS A 16 -13.39 -6.72 5.15
CA LYS A 16 -13.39 -8.06 5.76
C LYS A 16 -12.06 -8.42 6.43
N THR A 17 -11.13 -7.46 6.52
CA THR A 17 -9.84 -7.67 7.14
C THR A 17 -9.97 -7.96 8.64
N LYS A 18 -9.28 -8.98 9.12
CA LYS A 18 -9.19 -9.25 10.55
C LYS A 18 -8.11 -8.34 11.15
N TYR A 19 -8.53 -7.44 12.01
CA TYR A 19 -7.62 -6.55 12.72
C TYR A 19 -7.08 -7.18 14.00
N ARG A 20 -5.82 -6.90 14.33
CA ARG A 20 -5.27 -7.13 15.67
C ARG A 20 -5.27 -5.81 16.44
N LEU A 21 -5.52 -5.87 17.73
CA LEU A 21 -5.39 -4.71 18.59
C LEU A 21 -3.89 -4.38 18.79
N LEU A 22 -3.48 -3.17 18.40
CA LEU A 22 -2.14 -2.68 18.65
C LEU A 22 -2.03 -2.14 20.08
N THR A 23 -2.85 -1.16 20.43
CA THR A 23 -2.96 -0.56 21.78
C THR A 23 -4.27 0.22 21.92
N LYS A 24 -4.63 0.53 23.16
CA LYS A 24 -5.73 1.45 23.49
C LYS A 24 -5.22 2.75 24.16
N ASP A 25 -3.93 2.87 24.38
CA ASP A 25 -3.38 3.91 25.27
C ASP A 25 -3.39 5.30 24.63
N TYR A 26 -3.39 5.38 23.29
CA TYR A 26 -3.31 6.63 22.54
C TYR A 26 -4.66 7.13 22.02
N VAL A 27 -5.75 6.51 22.43
CA VAL A 27 -7.09 6.90 21.97
C VAL A 27 -8.06 7.04 23.13
N LYS A 28 -8.91 8.06 23.06
CA LYS A 28 -10.00 8.23 23.99
C LYS A 28 -11.20 8.89 23.33
N VAL A 29 -12.39 8.53 23.76
CA VAL A 29 -13.62 9.22 23.36
C VAL A 29 -13.91 10.32 24.37
N VAL A 30 -14.16 11.52 23.87
CA VAL A 30 -14.61 12.68 24.66
C VAL A 30 -15.94 13.16 24.10
N GLU A 31 -16.79 13.70 24.96
CA GLU A 31 -18.04 14.34 24.54
C GLU A 31 -17.81 15.85 24.40
N CYS A 32 -18.26 16.40 23.28
CA CYS A 32 -18.22 17.83 23.01
C CYS A 32 -19.51 18.20 22.28
N ASP A 33 -20.31 19.09 22.87
CA ASP A 33 -21.59 19.57 22.31
C ASP A 33 -22.56 18.44 21.88
N GLY A 34 -22.63 17.36 22.68
CA GLY A 34 -23.47 16.19 22.38
C GLY A 34 -22.94 15.24 21.31
N ARG A 35 -21.72 15.49 20.78
CA ARG A 35 -21.04 14.60 19.83
C ARG A 35 -19.93 13.82 20.54
N LYS A 36 -19.73 12.58 20.11
CA LYS A 36 -18.62 11.74 20.56
C LYS A 36 -17.42 11.95 19.65
N ILE A 37 -16.39 12.57 20.18
CA ILE A 37 -15.15 12.85 19.46
C ILE A 37 -14.11 11.79 19.82
N LEU A 38 -13.51 11.16 18.82
CA LEU A 38 -12.34 10.30 18.98
C LEU A 38 -11.10 11.18 19.05
N LYS A 39 -10.53 11.31 20.23
CA LYS A 39 -9.24 11.98 20.40
C LYS A 39 -8.11 10.98 20.28
N VAL A 40 -7.21 11.21 19.32
CA VAL A 40 -6.02 10.39 19.04
C VAL A 40 -4.78 11.18 19.42
N ASP A 41 -3.93 10.59 20.25
CA ASP A 41 -2.61 11.16 20.56
C ASP A 41 -1.69 11.04 19.33
N PRO A 42 -0.94 12.09 18.97
CA PRO A 42 0.02 12.05 17.87
C PRO A 42 1.00 10.88 17.92
N ALA A 43 1.49 10.51 19.12
CA ALA A 43 2.35 9.35 19.31
C ALA A 43 1.67 8.03 18.91
N GLY A 44 0.34 7.96 18.96
CA GLY A 44 -0.42 6.83 18.45
C GLY A 44 -0.36 6.68 16.93
N LEU A 45 -0.32 7.79 16.19
CA LEU A 45 -0.12 7.78 14.73
C LEU A 45 1.31 7.35 14.36
N GLU A 46 2.31 7.83 15.08
CA GLU A 46 3.71 7.40 14.91
C GLU A 46 3.84 5.89 15.15
N LEU A 47 3.29 5.39 16.26
CA LEU A 47 3.31 3.96 16.60
C LEU A 47 2.57 3.11 15.57
N LEU A 48 1.39 3.55 15.10
CA LEU A 48 0.61 2.86 14.09
C LEU A 48 1.38 2.75 12.78
N SER A 49 1.94 3.87 12.31
CA SER A 49 2.75 3.94 11.10
C SER A 49 3.96 3.00 11.19
N LYS A 50 4.70 3.07 12.29
CA LYS A 50 5.87 2.22 12.55
C LYS A 50 5.51 0.73 12.54
N ALA A 51 4.45 0.34 13.23
CA ALA A 51 3.99 -1.05 13.26
C ALA A 51 3.53 -1.54 11.89
N ALA A 52 2.75 -0.71 11.17
CA ALA A 52 2.23 -1.07 9.86
C ALA A 52 3.34 -1.23 8.81
N TYR A 53 4.29 -0.29 8.74
CA TYR A 53 5.41 -0.41 7.79
C TYR A 53 6.38 -1.52 8.16
N SER A 54 6.53 -1.85 9.43
CA SER A 54 7.23 -3.07 9.84
C SER A 54 6.49 -4.31 9.32
N ASP A 55 5.18 -4.42 9.55
CA ASP A 55 4.40 -5.57 9.11
C ASP A 55 4.46 -5.75 7.58
N VAL A 56 4.23 -4.71 6.79
CA VAL A 56 4.21 -4.83 5.32
C VAL A 56 5.60 -5.09 4.72
N SER A 57 6.67 -4.82 5.45
CA SER A 57 8.03 -5.11 5.00
C SER A 57 8.45 -6.55 5.23
N PHE A 58 7.85 -7.24 6.20
CA PHE A 58 8.23 -8.60 6.61
C PHE A 58 7.16 -9.65 6.34
N TYR A 59 5.90 -9.26 6.12
CA TYR A 59 4.80 -10.19 5.93
C TYR A 59 4.04 -9.92 4.64
N LEU A 60 3.76 -10.98 3.90
CA LEU A 60 2.83 -10.95 2.78
C LEU A 60 1.42 -11.37 3.23
N ARG A 61 0.40 -10.89 2.53
CA ARG A 61 -0.98 -11.29 2.80
C ARG A 61 -1.17 -12.78 2.51
N ALA A 62 -1.94 -13.46 3.35
CA ALA A 62 -2.23 -14.89 3.20
C ALA A 62 -2.82 -15.23 1.82
N ALA A 63 -3.68 -14.35 1.28
CA ALA A 63 -4.24 -14.54 -0.06
C ALA A 63 -3.18 -14.51 -1.17
N HIS A 64 -2.11 -13.72 -1.02
CA HIS A 64 -0.99 -13.72 -1.97
C HIS A 64 -0.15 -14.99 -1.84
N LEU A 65 0.17 -15.40 -0.61
CA LEU A 65 0.88 -16.65 -0.35
C LEU A 65 0.13 -17.86 -0.90
N GLN A 66 -1.20 -17.87 -0.79
CA GLN A 66 -2.03 -18.92 -1.38
C GLN A 66 -1.93 -18.95 -2.91
N LYS A 67 -1.83 -17.80 -3.59
CA LYS A 67 -1.61 -17.75 -5.05
C LYS A 67 -0.25 -18.35 -5.44
N LEU A 68 0.81 -18.03 -4.69
CA LEU A 68 2.12 -18.65 -4.89
C LEU A 68 2.07 -20.17 -4.66
N ARG A 69 1.39 -20.61 -3.59
CA ARG A 69 1.21 -22.03 -3.31
C ARG A 69 0.47 -22.77 -4.43
N ASN A 70 -0.55 -22.14 -5.01
CA ASN A 70 -1.35 -22.75 -6.09
C ASN A 70 -0.50 -23.03 -7.34
N ILE A 71 0.53 -22.23 -7.63
CA ILE A 71 1.44 -22.46 -8.77
C ILE A 71 2.15 -23.82 -8.65
N LEU A 72 2.42 -24.29 -7.43
CA LEU A 72 3.10 -25.58 -7.22
C LEU A 72 2.25 -26.78 -7.68
N ASP A 73 0.93 -26.63 -7.64
CA ASP A 73 -0.03 -27.67 -8.03
C ASP A 73 -0.64 -27.43 -9.44
N ASP A 74 -0.27 -26.33 -10.10
CA ASP A 74 -0.78 -25.97 -11.41
C ASP A 74 -0.18 -26.91 -12.49
N PRO A 75 -1.01 -27.63 -13.24
CA PRO A 75 -0.52 -28.51 -14.32
C PRO A 75 0.07 -27.77 -15.52
N GLU A 76 -0.27 -26.48 -15.70
CA GLU A 76 0.29 -25.63 -16.77
C GLU A 76 1.61 -24.98 -16.36
N ALA A 77 1.97 -24.97 -15.06
CA ALA A 77 3.20 -24.40 -14.58
C ALA A 77 4.42 -25.29 -14.94
N THR A 78 5.46 -24.66 -15.50
CA THR A 78 6.73 -25.33 -15.78
C THR A 78 7.48 -25.64 -14.47
N ASP A 79 8.47 -26.53 -14.54
CA ASP A 79 9.34 -26.82 -13.38
C ASP A 79 10.04 -25.56 -12.85
N ASN A 80 10.41 -24.63 -13.76
CA ASN A 80 10.98 -23.35 -13.38
C ASN A 80 9.98 -22.46 -12.63
N ASP A 81 8.73 -22.39 -13.07
CA ASP A 81 7.69 -21.62 -12.38
C ASP A 81 7.46 -22.16 -10.96
N LYS A 82 7.39 -23.49 -10.82
CA LYS A 82 7.25 -24.15 -9.52
C LYS A 82 8.46 -23.90 -8.61
N PHE A 83 9.67 -23.98 -9.15
CA PHE A 83 10.89 -23.69 -8.41
C PHE A 83 10.93 -22.23 -7.91
N VAL A 84 10.56 -21.27 -8.75
CA VAL A 84 10.50 -19.84 -8.38
C VAL A 84 9.44 -19.63 -7.31
N ALA A 85 8.22 -20.15 -7.49
CA ALA A 85 7.14 -20.02 -6.51
C ALA A 85 7.52 -20.63 -5.14
N TYR A 86 8.15 -21.80 -5.16
CA TYR A 86 8.65 -22.44 -3.92
C TYR A 86 9.72 -21.57 -3.23
N THR A 87 10.68 -21.04 -4.01
CA THR A 87 11.72 -20.16 -3.48
C THR A 87 11.15 -18.89 -2.88
N MET A 88 10.09 -18.30 -3.49
CA MET A 88 9.39 -17.14 -2.93
C MET A 88 8.69 -17.46 -1.61
N LEU A 89 8.10 -18.66 -1.48
CA LEU A 89 7.50 -19.12 -0.23
C LEU A 89 8.55 -19.31 0.87
N LEU A 90 9.71 -19.91 0.54
CA LEU A 90 10.83 -20.04 1.48
C LEU A 90 11.36 -18.68 1.93
N ASN A 91 11.53 -17.75 0.97
CA ASN A 91 11.92 -16.37 1.28
C ASN A 91 10.96 -15.72 2.28
N GLN A 92 9.66 -15.98 2.13
CA GLN A 92 8.68 -15.43 3.07
C GLN A 92 8.78 -16.08 4.46
N CYS A 93 9.15 -17.36 4.58
CA CYS A 93 9.42 -17.97 5.87
C CYS A 93 10.61 -17.28 6.57
N VAL A 94 11.69 -17.00 5.83
CA VAL A 94 12.85 -16.27 6.34
C VAL A 94 12.48 -14.83 6.75
N ALA A 95 11.71 -14.14 5.91
CA ALA A 95 11.28 -12.78 6.20
C ALA A 95 10.40 -12.71 7.48
N ALA A 96 9.58 -13.73 7.71
CA ALA A 96 8.71 -13.80 8.89
C ALA A 96 9.49 -13.90 10.23
N GLU A 97 10.77 -14.23 10.19
CA GLU A 97 11.66 -14.18 11.37
C GLU A 97 11.94 -12.73 11.81
N GLY A 98 11.69 -11.75 10.92
CA GLY A 98 11.72 -10.33 11.23
C GLY A 98 13.11 -9.69 11.18
N GLU A 99 14.11 -10.36 10.60
CA GLU A 99 15.46 -9.81 10.45
C GLU A 99 15.72 -9.30 9.04
N LEU A 100 15.36 -10.09 8.02
CA LEU A 100 15.49 -9.73 6.61
C LEU A 100 14.11 -9.43 6.02
N PRO A 101 13.92 -8.27 5.36
CA PRO A 101 12.63 -7.94 4.77
C PRO A 101 12.30 -8.88 3.59
N THR A 102 11.03 -8.95 3.24
CA THR A 102 10.53 -9.78 2.12
C THR A 102 11.25 -9.51 0.80
N CYS A 103 11.68 -8.28 0.58
CA CYS A 103 12.38 -7.85 -0.64
C CYS A 103 13.48 -6.84 -0.29
N GLN A 104 14.59 -6.87 -1.05
CA GLN A 104 15.63 -5.85 -0.96
C GLN A 104 15.15 -4.46 -1.39
N ASP A 105 14.14 -4.37 -2.26
CA ASP A 105 13.48 -3.12 -2.62
C ASP A 105 12.32 -2.89 -1.64
N THR A 106 12.62 -2.19 -0.56
CA THR A 106 11.65 -1.87 0.49
C THR A 106 10.72 -0.70 0.10
N GLY A 107 10.97 -0.08 -1.04
CA GLY A 107 10.06 0.77 -1.78
C GLY A 107 9.76 2.13 -1.15
N THR A 108 8.85 2.84 -1.80
CA THR A 108 8.27 4.10 -1.30
C THR A 108 7.14 3.77 -0.33
N ALA A 109 7.15 4.41 0.84
CA ALA A 109 6.06 4.32 1.80
C ALA A 109 4.88 5.17 1.33
N ILE A 110 3.70 4.56 1.25
CA ILE A 110 2.45 5.21 0.85
C ILE A 110 1.42 4.97 1.95
N CYS A 111 0.75 6.02 2.38
CA CYS A 111 -0.36 5.98 3.32
C CYS A 111 -1.57 6.68 2.70
N ILE A 112 -2.68 5.97 2.57
CA ILE A 112 -3.96 6.54 2.19
C ILE A 112 -4.88 6.41 3.41
N ALA A 113 -5.43 7.53 3.88
CA ALA A 113 -6.25 7.51 5.07
C ALA A 113 -7.56 8.29 4.90
N HIS A 114 -8.62 7.78 5.55
CA HIS A 114 -9.91 8.42 5.69
C HIS A 114 -10.12 8.84 7.14
N LYS A 115 -10.12 10.14 7.38
CA LYS A 115 -10.27 10.76 8.70
C LYS A 115 -11.68 11.27 8.88
N GLY A 116 -12.41 10.67 9.80
CA GLY A 116 -13.74 11.12 10.18
C GLY A 116 -13.72 12.54 10.76
N GLU A 117 -14.79 13.29 10.52
CA GLU A 117 -14.96 14.68 11.01
C GLU A 117 -14.92 14.81 12.54
N ASP A 118 -15.23 13.73 13.25
CA ASP A 118 -15.20 13.63 14.70
C ASP A 118 -13.89 13.00 15.23
N VAL A 119 -12.81 13.04 14.45
CA VAL A 119 -11.46 12.57 14.86
C VAL A 119 -10.55 13.77 15.07
N TRP A 120 -10.03 13.93 16.27
CA TRP A 120 -9.10 15.00 16.63
C TRP A 120 -7.73 14.44 17.00
N THR A 121 -6.71 14.90 16.33
CA THR A 121 -5.31 14.56 16.60
C THR A 121 -4.56 15.72 17.25
N GLY A 122 -4.85 16.95 16.84
CA GLY A 122 -4.21 18.15 17.39
C GLY A 122 -2.76 18.36 16.95
N ALA A 123 -2.35 17.65 15.87
CA ALA A 123 -1.01 17.73 15.28
C ALA A 123 -1.12 17.62 13.76
N ASP A 124 0.00 17.76 13.06
CA ASP A 124 0.12 17.41 11.65
C ASP A 124 0.18 15.89 11.52
N ASP A 125 -0.91 15.28 11.06
CA ASP A 125 -1.04 13.83 10.94
C ASP A 125 -0.03 13.27 9.93
N ALA A 126 0.26 14.01 8.86
CA ALA A 126 1.23 13.57 7.85
C ALA A 126 2.65 13.56 8.40
N GLU A 127 3.02 14.56 9.22
CA GLU A 127 4.30 14.58 9.91
C GLU A 127 4.45 13.39 10.86
N CYS A 128 3.41 13.09 11.67
CA CYS A 128 3.43 11.95 12.59
C CYS A 128 3.59 10.62 11.86
N ILE A 129 2.85 10.42 10.75
CA ILE A 129 2.96 9.22 9.92
C ILE A 129 4.34 9.12 9.29
N ALA A 130 4.88 10.22 8.73
CA ALA A 130 6.21 10.27 8.13
C ALA A 130 7.32 9.94 9.15
N LYS A 131 7.17 10.39 10.41
CA LYS A 131 8.10 10.05 11.48
C LYS A 131 8.11 8.54 11.77
N GLY A 132 6.93 7.89 11.81
CA GLY A 132 6.84 6.44 11.94
C GLY A 132 7.51 5.70 10.76
N VAL A 133 7.39 6.20 9.53
CA VAL A 133 8.14 5.70 8.36
C VAL A 133 9.64 5.79 8.61
N TYR A 134 10.13 7.00 8.94
CA TYR A 134 11.56 7.23 9.20
C TYR A 134 12.12 6.27 10.23
N GLU A 135 11.43 6.13 11.38
CA GLU A 135 11.86 5.24 12.46
C GLU A 135 11.88 3.78 12.02
N THR A 136 10.87 3.32 11.27
CA THR A 136 10.83 1.95 10.75
C THR A 136 12.02 1.66 9.86
N TYR A 137 12.27 2.51 8.87
CA TYR A 137 13.36 2.29 7.90
C TYR A 137 14.73 2.29 8.59
N LYS A 138 14.92 3.14 9.61
CA LYS A 138 16.14 3.20 10.37
C LYS A 138 16.34 2.00 11.30
N GLU A 139 15.33 1.66 12.11
CA GLU A 139 15.46 0.61 13.14
C GLU A 139 15.47 -0.80 12.54
N ARG A 140 14.72 -0.99 11.43
CA ARG A 140 14.64 -2.28 10.74
C ARG A 140 15.70 -2.44 9.64
N ASN A 141 16.63 -1.49 9.52
CA ASN A 141 17.68 -1.46 8.50
C ASN A 141 17.14 -1.66 7.08
N LEU A 142 16.00 -1.05 6.77
CA LEU A 142 15.41 -1.13 5.44
C LEU A 142 16.19 -0.24 4.46
N ARG A 143 16.14 -0.58 3.19
CA ARG A 143 16.84 0.18 2.14
C ARG A 143 16.20 1.54 1.92
N TYR A 144 16.98 2.60 1.97
CA TYR A 144 16.55 3.95 1.60
C TYR A 144 16.51 4.09 0.07
N SER A 145 15.37 3.75 -0.52
CA SER A 145 15.20 3.76 -1.99
C SER A 145 14.71 5.10 -2.52
N GLN A 146 14.27 6.02 -1.62
CA GLN A 146 13.68 7.28 -2.04
C GLN A 146 14.73 8.26 -2.55
N VAL A 147 14.58 8.67 -3.81
CA VAL A 147 15.36 9.70 -4.46
C VAL A 147 14.53 10.98 -4.55
N VAL A 148 15.15 12.10 -4.23
CA VAL A 148 14.50 13.42 -4.23
C VAL A 148 15.12 14.30 -5.31
N PRO A 149 14.34 14.86 -6.24
CA PRO A 149 14.84 15.82 -7.22
C PRO A 149 15.11 17.17 -6.53
N PHE A 150 16.36 17.61 -6.57
CA PHE A 150 16.77 18.92 -6.09
C PHE A 150 16.63 19.99 -7.16
N THR A 151 16.89 19.62 -8.40
CA THR A 151 16.71 20.43 -9.60
C THR A 151 16.02 19.59 -10.66
N MET A 152 15.79 20.15 -11.83
CA MET A 152 15.25 19.41 -12.98
C MET A 152 16.19 18.29 -13.46
N ILE A 153 17.48 18.34 -13.08
CA ILE A 153 18.53 17.42 -13.57
C ILE A 153 19.13 16.60 -12.42
N ASP A 154 19.24 17.19 -11.21
CA ASP A 154 19.97 16.58 -10.10
C ASP A 154 19.03 15.86 -9.14
N GLU A 155 19.31 14.60 -8.89
CA GLU A 155 18.61 13.75 -7.92
C GLU A 155 19.56 13.29 -6.83
N LYS A 156 19.07 13.20 -5.59
CA LYS A 156 19.82 12.61 -4.46
C LYS A 156 18.92 11.65 -3.68
N ASN A 157 19.55 10.59 -3.18
CA ASN A 157 18.91 9.75 -2.18
C ASN A 157 18.70 10.59 -0.90
N SER A 158 17.48 10.55 -0.35
CA SER A 158 17.14 11.33 0.84
C SER A 158 17.89 10.87 2.10
N GLY A 159 18.37 9.62 2.12
CA GLY A 159 19.01 9.00 3.30
C GLY A 159 18.04 8.70 4.45
N THR A 160 16.74 8.86 4.22
CA THR A 160 15.69 8.69 5.23
C THR A 160 14.46 7.92 4.72
N ASN A 161 14.46 7.60 3.43
CA ASN A 161 13.30 7.11 2.68
C ASN A 161 12.07 8.05 2.70
N LEU A 162 12.29 9.33 2.98
CA LEU A 162 11.29 10.38 2.87
C LEU A 162 11.57 11.25 1.61
N PRO A 163 10.57 11.92 1.05
CA PRO A 163 9.19 11.99 1.52
C PRO A 163 8.41 10.69 1.30
N ALA A 164 7.50 10.38 2.22
CA ALA A 164 6.46 9.39 2.01
C ALA A 164 5.30 10.03 1.24
N GLN A 165 4.55 9.23 0.48
CA GLN A 165 3.29 9.68 -0.09
C GLN A 165 2.20 9.49 0.98
N ILE A 166 1.57 10.58 1.42
CA ILE A 166 0.53 10.54 2.45
C ILE A 166 -0.68 11.33 1.95
N ASP A 167 -1.78 10.63 1.72
CA ASP A 167 -3.04 11.17 1.23
C ASP A 167 -4.11 11.02 2.32
N LEU A 168 -4.61 12.15 2.83
CA LEU A 168 -5.62 12.20 3.88
C LEU A 168 -6.93 12.71 3.31
N TYR A 169 -7.97 11.88 3.34
CA TYR A 169 -9.30 12.20 2.88
C TYR A 169 -10.23 12.45 4.08
N ALA A 170 -11.03 13.50 3.99
CA ALA A 170 -12.09 13.75 4.97
C ALA A 170 -13.23 12.72 4.80
N ASP A 171 -13.75 12.23 5.91
CA ASP A 171 -14.87 11.30 5.94
C ASP A 171 -15.86 11.69 7.06
N LYS A 172 -16.99 11.02 7.13
CA LYS A 172 -18.00 11.24 8.18
C LYS A 172 -17.71 10.39 9.40
N GLY A 173 -18.19 10.86 10.56
CA GLY A 173 -18.18 10.11 11.80
C GLY A 173 -16.84 10.15 12.54
N ASN A 174 -16.59 9.14 13.36
CA ASN A 174 -15.48 9.10 14.30
C ASN A 174 -14.49 7.94 14.06
N GLU A 175 -14.46 7.42 12.85
CA GLU A 175 -13.47 6.43 12.46
C GLU A 175 -12.25 7.09 11.78
N TYR A 176 -11.07 6.51 11.98
CA TYR A 176 -9.87 6.88 11.26
C TYR A 176 -9.28 5.61 10.65
N LYS A 177 -9.40 5.48 9.32
CA LYS A 177 -9.00 4.28 8.58
C LYS A 177 -7.74 4.55 7.77
N PHE A 178 -6.84 3.59 7.73
CA PHE A 178 -5.55 3.70 7.06
C PHE A 178 -5.30 2.51 6.14
N LEU A 179 -4.74 2.78 4.97
CA LEU A 179 -4.15 1.79 4.08
C LEU A 179 -2.66 2.11 3.94
N PHE A 180 -1.82 1.20 4.39
CA PHE A 180 -0.36 1.31 4.29
C PHE A 180 0.16 0.41 3.17
N ILE A 181 0.97 0.99 2.29
CA ILE A 181 1.51 0.30 1.13
C ILE A 181 3.01 0.61 1.05
N THR A 182 3.82 -0.40 0.70
CA THR A 182 5.19 -0.19 0.21
C THR A 182 5.23 -0.50 -1.28
N LYS A 183 5.72 0.45 -2.10
CA LYS A 183 5.72 0.34 -3.55
C LYS A 183 7.13 0.34 -4.09
N GLY A 184 7.59 -0.82 -4.55
CA GLY A 184 8.92 -0.97 -5.15
C GLY A 184 9.06 -0.26 -6.49
N GLY A 185 10.30 0.15 -6.84
CA GLY A 185 10.62 0.84 -8.07
C GLY A 185 10.34 0.01 -9.32
N GLY A 186 10.64 -1.29 -9.29
CA GLY A 186 10.32 -2.20 -10.39
C GLY A 186 8.83 -2.26 -10.71
N SER A 187 7.99 -2.29 -9.67
CA SER A 187 6.54 -2.21 -9.81
C SER A 187 6.07 -0.84 -10.29
N ALA A 188 6.66 0.25 -9.79
CA ALA A 188 6.31 1.61 -10.20
C ALA A 188 6.59 1.83 -11.71
N ASN A 189 7.72 1.31 -12.20
CA ASN A 189 8.11 1.38 -13.61
C ASN A 189 7.19 0.57 -14.55
N LYS A 190 6.25 -0.22 -14.01
CA LYS A 190 5.22 -0.95 -14.79
C LYS A 190 3.86 -0.27 -14.73
N THR A 191 3.82 1.01 -14.44
CA THR A 191 2.63 1.85 -14.56
C THR A 191 2.55 2.41 -15.97
N PHE A 192 1.46 2.13 -16.68
CA PHE A 192 1.26 2.56 -18.07
C PHE A 192 -0.01 3.37 -18.21
N LEU A 193 0.05 4.39 -19.02
CA LEU A 193 -1.09 5.15 -19.50
C LEU A 193 -1.28 4.87 -20.99
N TYR A 194 -2.47 4.37 -21.35
CA TYR A 194 -2.83 4.12 -22.75
C TYR A 194 -3.97 5.04 -23.17
N GLN A 195 -3.69 5.90 -24.12
CA GLN A 195 -4.74 6.73 -24.73
C GLN A 195 -5.37 5.99 -25.91
N GLN A 196 -6.66 5.71 -25.81
CA GLN A 196 -7.42 4.94 -26.79
C GLN A 196 -8.72 5.67 -27.17
N THR A 197 -9.30 5.26 -28.28
CA THR A 197 -10.58 5.80 -28.71
C THR A 197 -11.74 5.01 -28.07
N LYS A 198 -12.94 5.61 -28.09
CA LYS A 198 -14.17 4.96 -27.62
C LYS A 198 -14.47 3.62 -28.31
N ALA A 199 -13.92 3.38 -29.48
CA ALA A 199 -14.06 2.11 -30.22
C ALA A 199 -13.53 0.90 -29.43
N LEU A 200 -12.60 1.12 -28.45
CA LEU A 200 -12.10 0.08 -27.59
C LEU A 200 -13.10 -0.35 -26.50
N LEU A 201 -14.08 0.50 -26.15
CA LEU A 201 -15.05 0.24 -25.07
C LEU A 201 -16.13 -0.76 -25.48
N ASN A 202 -15.71 -1.98 -25.82
CA ASN A 202 -16.54 -3.16 -25.95
C ASN A 202 -15.76 -4.37 -25.40
N GLU A 203 -16.48 -5.36 -24.93
CA GLU A 203 -15.89 -6.50 -24.20
C GLU A 203 -14.77 -7.19 -25.01
N LYS A 204 -15.02 -7.50 -26.28
CA LYS A 204 -14.07 -8.24 -27.12
C LYS A 204 -12.76 -7.45 -27.31
N SER A 205 -12.87 -6.22 -27.79
CA SER A 205 -11.68 -5.39 -28.07
C SER A 205 -10.92 -5.04 -26.79
N LEU A 206 -11.64 -4.82 -25.69
CA LEU A 206 -11.02 -4.49 -24.40
C LEU A 206 -10.24 -5.69 -23.82
N LEU A 207 -10.80 -6.89 -23.90
CA LEU A 207 -10.13 -8.11 -23.46
C LEU A 207 -8.89 -8.43 -24.34
N GLU A 208 -9.00 -8.27 -25.65
CA GLU A 208 -7.87 -8.45 -26.57
C GLU A 208 -6.74 -7.44 -26.27
N PHE A 209 -7.10 -6.18 -26.04
CA PHE A 209 -6.17 -5.13 -25.67
C PHE A 209 -5.45 -5.45 -24.35
N PHE A 210 -6.19 -5.80 -23.30
CA PHE A 210 -5.58 -6.16 -22.01
C PHE A 210 -4.67 -7.37 -22.15
N ARG A 211 -5.11 -8.43 -22.84
CA ARG A 211 -4.27 -9.61 -23.05
C ARG A 211 -2.94 -9.24 -23.70
N SER A 212 -2.96 -8.42 -24.77
CA SER A 212 -1.74 -7.92 -25.40
C SER A 212 -0.86 -7.16 -24.43
N LYS A 213 -1.42 -6.21 -23.66
CA LYS A 213 -0.65 -5.35 -22.76
C LYS A 213 -0.11 -6.09 -21.53
N LEU A 214 -0.83 -7.08 -21.03
CA LEU A 214 -0.38 -7.92 -19.92
C LEU A 214 0.80 -8.82 -20.33
N MET A 215 0.81 -9.32 -21.54
CA MET A 215 1.95 -10.09 -22.06
C MET A 215 3.22 -9.24 -22.18
N ASP A 216 3.09 -7.93 -22.45
CA ASP A 216 4.21 -6.99 -22.55
C ASP A 216 4.83 -6.63 -21.18
N LEU A 217 4.19 -6.93 -20.05
CA LEU A 217 4.70 -6.58 -18.72
C LEU A 217 6.03 -7.27 -18.39
N GLY A 218 6.20 -8.50 -18.85
CA GLY A 218 7.40 -9.30 -18.53
C GLY A 218 7.49 -9.63 -17.04
N THR A 219 8.69 -9.91 -16.55
CA THR A 219 8.94 -10.44 -15.21
C THR A 219 9.63 -9.46 -14.24
N SER A 220 10.01 -8.27 -14.71
CA SER A 220 10.85 -7.32 -13.94
C SER A 220 10.22 -6.75 -12.67
N ALA A 221 8.90 -6.84 -12.53
CA ALA A 221 8.18 -6.43 -11.33
C ALA A 221 7.76 -7.61 -10.43
N CYS A 222 8.40 -8.77 -10.61
CA CYS A 222 8.24 -9.97 -9.78
C CYS A 222 6.80 -10.52 -9.75
N PRO A 223 6.36 -11.25 -10.78
CA PRO A 223 5.06 -11.93 -10.79
C PRO A 223 4.93 -12.95 -9.64
N PRO A 224 3.71 -13.35 -9.23
CA PRO A 224 2.41 -13.01 -9.81
C PRO A 224 1.97 -11.58 -9.47
N TYR A 225 1.34 -10.91 -10.44
CA TYR A 225 0.96 -9.50 -10.32
C TYR A 225 -0.42 -9.31 -9.68
N HIS A 226 -0.54 -8.22 -8.90
CA HIS A 226 -1.81 -7.56 -8.60
C HIS A 226 -1.92 -6.34 -9.49
N LEU A 227 -3.00 -6.24 -10.24
CA LEU A 227 -3.21 -5.17 -11.22
C LEU A 227 -4.31 -4.24 -10.75
N ALA A 228 -4.06 -2.94 -10.86
CA ALA A 228 -5.08 -1.91 -10.76
C ALA A 228 -5.32 -1.34 -12.15
N ILE A 229 -6.55 -1.46 -12.63
CA ILE A 229 -6.97 -1.01 -13.98
C ILE A 229 -8.05 0.04 -13.81
N CYS A 230 -7.79 1.24 -14.33
CA CYS A 230 -8.74 2.34 -14.37
C CYS A 230 -9.10 2.63 -15.83
N ILE A 231 -10.41 2.76 -16.13
CA ILE A 231 -10.95 2.99 -17.48
C ILE A 231 -11.79 4.27 -17.47
#